data_7bf140a0c9ed09e404a251012f5d7705
#
_entry.id   7bf140a0c9ed09e404a251012f5d7705
#
_cell.length_a   1.000
_cell.length_b   1.000
_cell.length_c   1.000
_cell.angle_alpha   90.00
_cell.angle_beta   90.00
_cell.angle_gamma   90.00
#
_symmetry.space_group_name_H-M   'P 1'
#
loop_
_entity.id
_entity.type
_entity.pdbx_description
1 polymer ?
#
loop_
_entity_poly.entity_id
_entity_poly.type
_entity_poly.pdbx_seq_one_letter_code
_entity_poly.pdbx_strand_id
1 'polypeptide(L)'
;MPHLHVALVTERPEKCLIPILQLRPQRIVLVPCRASAQAAERVAILLRHEMPTDTEIETRASLAIDDPRQCAAYANSLADYLQRQQFDNSSLLVTLDVSGCSTLTALLLQHAMRRCAPDWLYVDTQVGALYRMAGDVADCEPEVLAMEPVLDIDRYLQANGYKRVRALSDGGSWQAACQRRRSLTQYLAHHADRLAGLLGELHGMVHGEGGALATPDPHNGPELRPGADRQQLHATPRFPATDALTALSEAGMLEWKSDTPRQLSLTSPQGAFYVGGGWLTEYTWLSAREAGLSQLSAAAHLLDLRGQHNADPVVTDCLAVERNQLLFVESLIARPGAEACIEQGLKRLHGMLNHSAGLSATRVLLACGEFDKSRRRLTELQRLQGLRVEVVETAELRRLPTLLAKWKEQGKWPDSPGL
;
A
#
# COMPACT_ATOMS: atom_id res chain seq x y z
N MET A 1 -10.09 35.22 -2.95
CA MET A 1 -10.91 35.19 -1.72
C MET A 1 -10.09 34.46 -0.68
N PRO A 2 -9.85 34.97 0.52
CA PRO A 2 -9.13 34.23 1.54
C PRO A 2 -9.93 32.98 1.94
N HIS A 3 -9.23 31.85 2.10
CA HIS A 3 -9.86 30.57 2.36
C HIS A 3 -9.28 29.92 3.63
N LEU A 4 -10.14 29.67 4.59
CA LEU A 4 -9.87 28.91 5.82
C LEU A 4 -10.46 27.51 5.68
N HIS A 5 -9.62 26.50 5.75
CA HIS A 5 -10.03 25.10 5.72
C HIS A 5 -9.86 24.45 7.10
N VAL A 6 -10.90 23.88 7.61
CA VAL A 6 -10.89 23.09 8.85
C VAL A 6 -10.96 21.62 8.49
N ALA A 7 -9.97 20.85 8.88
CA ALA A 7 -9.89 19.42 8.61
C ALA A 7 -9.91 18.59 9.88
N LEU A 8 -10.83 17.64 9.98
CA LEU A 8 -10.83 16.64 11.04
C LEU A 8 -9.80 15.55 10.70
N VAL A 9 -8.74 15.49 11.52
CA VAL A 9 -7.73 14.44 11.37
C VAL A 9 -8.14 13.23 12.19
N THR A 10 -8.38 12.15 11.49
CA THR A 10 -8.79 10.85 12.06
C THR A 10 -7.72 9.80 11.87
N GLU A 11 -8.07 8.53 12.06
CA GLU A 11 -7.21 7.39 11.78
C GLU A 11 -6.88 7.21 10.28
N ARG A 12 -7.56 7.96 9.42
CA ARG A 12 -7.33 7.99 7.96
C ARG A 12 -6.88 9.38 7.52
N PRO A 13 -5.65 9.78 7.87
CA PRO A 13 -5.16 11.12 7.62
C PRO A 13 -5.04 11.46 6.12
N GLU A 14 -4.95 10.45 5.25
CA GLU A 14 -4.95 10.65 3.80
C GLU A 14 -6.23 11.34 3.31
N LYS A 15 -7.36 11.09 3.95
CA LYS A 15 -8.64 11.69 3.55
C LYS A 15 -8.67 13.21 3.75
N CYS A 16 -8.10 13.72 4.84
CA CYS A 16 -8.05 15.16 5.06
C CYS A 16 -6.99 15.85 4.19
N LEU A 17 -5.95 15.13 3.75
CA LEU A 17 -4.93 15.69 2.87
C LEU A 17 -5.46 15.99 1.45
N ILE A 18 -6.35 15.15 0.93
CA ILE A 18 -6.86 15.30 -0.43
C ILE A 18 -7.48 16.68 -0.67
N PRO A 19 -8.49 17.13 0.09
CA PRO A 19 -9.07 18.46 -0.13
C PRO A 19 -8.08 19.59 0.14
N ILE A 20 -7.20 19.46 1.13
CA ILE A 20 -6.19 20.48 1.43
C ILE A 20 -5.23 20.66 0.24
N LEU A 21 -4.68 19.57 -0.29
CA LEU A 21 -3.72 19.63 -1.39
C LEU A 21 -4.37 20.03 -2.72
N GLN A 22 -5.64 19.70 -2.92
CA GLN A 22 -6.40 20.07 -4.11
C GLN A 22 -6.86 21.54 -4.08
N LEU A 23 -7.42 22.01 -2.96
CA LEU A 23 -8.00 23.34 -2.84
C LEU A 23 -6.96 24.43 -2.49
N ARG A 24 -5.82 24.05 -1.93
CA ARG A 24 -4.71 24.92 -1.51
C ARG A 24 -5.16 26.15 -0.72
N PRO A 25 -5.84 25.97 0.42
CA PRO A 25 -6.30 27.09 1.24
C PRO A 25 -5.12 27.87 1.84
N GLN A 26 -5.31 29.17 2.10
CA GLN A 26 -4.29 30.00 2.74
C GLN A 26 -4.16 29.74 4.25
N ARG A 27 -5.24 29.24 4.87
CA ARG A 27 -5.24 28.93 6.30
C ARG A 27 -5.83 27.54 6.51
N ILE A 28 -5.15 26.74 7.31
CA ILE A 28 -5.51 25.35 7.61
C ILE A 28 -5.60 25.20 9.13
N VAL A 29 -6.73 24.69 9.58
CA VAL A 29 -6.94 24.31 10.98
C VAL A 29 -7.12 22.80 11.05
N LEU A 30 -6.15 22.11 11.64
CA LEU A 30 -6.20 20.67 11.88
C LEU A 30 -6.83 20.41 13.25
N VAL A 31 -7.89 19.63 13.25
CA VAL A 31 -8.60 19.20 14.47
C VAL A 31 -8.41 17.69 14.62
N PRO A 32 -7.43 17.23 15.42
CA PRO A 32 -7.22 15.81 15.64
C PRO A 32 -8.31 15.20 16.51
N CYS A 33 -8.69 13.96 16.26
CA CYS A 33 -9.33 13.11 17.26
C CYS A 33 -8.29 12.65 18.29
N ARG A 34 -8.70 12.23 19.50
CA ARG A 34 -7.75 11.80 20.55
C ARG A 34 -6.75 10.74 20.07
N ALA A 35 -7.23 9.73 19.35
CA ALA A 35 -6.40 8.64 18.83
C ALA A 35 -5.48 9.07 17.67
N SER A 36 -5.71 10.25 17.07
CA SER A 36 -5.01 10.72 15.88
C SER A 36 -4.12 11.95 16.09
N ALA A 37 -3.80 12.30 17.33
CA ALA A 37 -2.94 13.46 17.64
C ALA A 37 -1.58 13.38 16.91
N GLN A 38 -0.91 12.24 16.96
CA GLN A 38 0.36 12.01 16.23
C GLN A 38 0.17 12.06 14.70
N ALA A 39 -0.97 11.61 14.20
CA ALA A 39 -1.27 11.70 12.77
C ALA A 39 -1.41 13.17 12.34
N ALA A 40 -2.05 14.02 13.17
CA ALA A 40 -2.16 15.45 12.89
C ALA A 40 -0.80 16.16 12.88
N GLU A 41 0.13 15.78 13.75
CA GLU A 41 1.50 16.29 13.72
C GLU A 41 2.21 15.94 12.41
N ARG A 42 2.11 14.67 11.97
CA ARG A 42 2.67 14.23 10.68
C ARG A 42 2.06 14.97 9.50
N VAL A 43 0.73 15.11 9.49
CA VAL A 43 0.01 15.89 8.48
C VAL A 43 0.49 17.34 8.47
N ALA A 44 0.63 17.98 9.64
CA ALA A 44 1.13 19.36 9.73
C ALA A 44 2.56 19.50 9.18
N ILE A 45 3.45 18.53 9.46
CA ILE A 45 4.82 18.51 8.92
C ILE A 45 4.78 18.38 7.40
N LEU A 46 4.00 17.43 6.87
CA LEU A 46 3.85 17.22 5.43
C LEU A 46 3.33 18.49 4.74
N LEU A 47 2.27 19.09 5.29
CA LEU A 47 1.68 20.30 4.71
C LEU A 47 2.64 21.50 4.72
N ARG A 48 3.52 21.65 5.72
CA ARG A 48 4.56 22.70 5.71
C ARG A 48 5.56 22.53 4.58
N HIS A 49 5.75 21.32 4.06
CA HIS A 49 6.61 21.04 2.90
C HIS A 49 5.88 21.21 1.56
N GLU A 50 4.58 20.92 1.53
CA GLU A 50 3.81 20.85 0.28
C GLU A 50 3.06 22.14 -0.05
N MET A 51 2.71 22.91 0.96
CA MET A 51 1.94 24.14 0.79
C MET A 51 2.86 25.34 0.60
N PRO A 52 2.37 26.44 0.01
CA PRO A 52 3.10 27.72 -0.04
C PRO A 52 3.59 28.14 1.35
N THR A 53 4.74 28.82 1.40
CA THR A 53 5.41 29.22 2.66
C THR A 53 4.60 30.21 3.52
N ASP A 54 3.66 30.92 2.90
CA ASP A 54 2.73 31.85 3.54
C ASP A 54 1.43 31.20 4.04
N THR A 55 1.28 29.87 3.85
CA THR A 55 0.14 29.14 4.36
C THR A 55 0.21 29.01 5.87
N GLU A 56 -0.83 29.49 6.56
CA GLU A 56 -0.95 29.34 8.02
C GLU A 56 -1.51 27.96 8.37
N ILE A 57 -0.79 27.19 9.20
CA ILE A 57 -1.20 25.86 9.65
C ILE A 57 -1.28 25.85 11.18
N GLU A 58 -2.49 25.74 11.71
CA GLU A 58 -2.80 25.62 13.12
C GLU A 58 -3.27 24.21 13.47
N THR A 59 -2.74 23.61 14.53
CA THR A 59 -3.27 22.35 15.10
C THR A 59 -3.96 22.67 16.42
N ARG A 60 -5.23 22.33 16.54
CA ARG A 60 -6.02 22.58 17.73
C ARG A 60 -6.00 21.41 18.72
N ALA A 61 -6.59 21.62 19.89
CA ALA A 61 -6.79 20.55 20.86
C ALA A 61 -7.61 19.40 20.29
N SER A 62 -7.36 18.18 20.77
CA SER A 62 -8.00 16.98 20.26
C SER A 62 -9.49 16.92 20.59
N LEU A 63 -10.28 16.53 19.62
CA LEU A 63 -11.71 16.28 19.71
C LEU A 63 -11.96 14.91 20.38
N ALA A 64 -12.78 14.88 21.43
CA ALA A 64 -13.20 13.65 22.10
C ALA A 64 -14.41 13.04 21.37
N ILE A 65 -14.16 12.20 20.38
CA ILE A 65 -15.21 11.56 19.56
C ILE A 65 -15.96 10.43 20.30
N ASP A 66 -15.37 9.91 21.36
CA ASP A 66 -15.88 8.86 22.25
C ASP A 66 -16.84 9.39 23.32
N ASP A 67 -16.87 10.71 23.56
CA ASP A 67 -17.78 11.37 24.48
C ASP A 67 -18.65 12.41 23.75
N PRO A 68 -19.93 12.12 23.48
CA PRO A 68 -20.81 13.03 22.75
C PRO A 68 -20.99 14.42 23.42
N ARG A 69 -20.90 14.52 24.76
CA ARG A 69 -21.02 15.80 25.45
C ARG A 69 -19.78 16.67 25.26
N GLN A 70 -18.59 16.07 25.38
CA GLN A 70 -17.33 16.78 25.11
C GLN A 70 -17.22 17.14 23.63
N CYS A 71 -17.66 16.23 22.73
CA CYS A 71 -17.71 16.48 21.29
C CYS A 71 -18.61 17.69 20.96
N ALA A 72 -19.81 17.76 21.53
CA ALA A 72 -20.73 18.88 21.35
C ALA A 72 -20.18 20.19 21.91
N ALA A 73 -19.57 20.17 23.11
CA ALA A 73 -18.93 21.35 23.70
C ALA A 73 -17.78 21.87 22.82
N TYR A 74 -16.94 20.96 22.30
CA TYR A 74 -15.87 21.32 21.39
C TYR A 74 -16.40 21.89 20.07
N ALA A 75 -17.43 21.26 19.47
CA ALA A 75 -18.09 21.73 18.25
C ALA A 75 -18.61 23.17 18.40
N ASN A 76 -19.22 23.49 19.56
CA ASN A 76 -19.66 24.85 19.87
C ASN A 76 -18.49 25.85 19.99
N SER A 77 -17.39 25.46 20.67
CA SER A 77 -16.18 26.29 20.76
C SER A 77 -15.53 26.54 19.39
N LEU A 78 -15.53 25.53 18.53
CA LEU A 78 -15.03 25.66 17.16
C LEU A 78 -15.93 26.59 16.34
N ALA A 79 -17.25 26.49 16.49
CA ALA A 79 -18.19 27.39 15.82
C ALA A 79 -18.02 28.84 16.27
N ASP A 80 -17.80 29.10 17.59
CA ASP A 80 -17.49 30.43 18.10
C ASP A 80 -16.19 31.01 17.52
N TYR A 81 -15.20 30.16 17.36
CA TYR A 81 -13.94 30.55 16.70
C TYR A 81 -14.16 30.94 15.23
N LEU A 82 -14.87 30.10 14.46
CA LEU A 82 -15.13 30.37 13.04
C LEU A 82 -15.99 31.62 12.85
N GLN A 83 -16.98 31.83 13.69
CA GLN A 83 -17.83 33.01 13.65
C GLN A 83 -17.02 34.30 13.87
N ARG A 84 -16.06 34.29 14.80
CA ARG A 84 -15.13 35.42 14.98
C ARG A 84 -14.27 35.66 13.76
N GLN A 85 -13.71 34.58 13.15
CA GLN A 85 -12.91 34.74 11.94
C GLN A 85 -13.71 35.36 10.77
N GLN A 86 -14.97 34.96 10.62
CA GLN A 86 -15.88 35.50 9.60
C GLN A 86 -16.29 36.95 9.92
N PHE A 87 -16.45 37.29 11.21
CA PHE A 87 -16.72 38.65 11.62
C PHE A 87 -15.55 39.60 11.31
N ASP A 88 -14.31 39.15 11.57
CA ASP A 88 -13.09 39.92 11.28
C ASP A 88 -12.86 40.04 9.77
N ASN A 89 -13.34 39.08 8.98
CA ASN A 89 -13.22 39.07 7.52
C ASN A 89 -14.48 38.49 6.84
N SER A 90 -15.41 39.38 6.48
CA SER A 90 -16.69 38.99 5.86
C SER A 90 -16.57 38.32 4.49
N SER A 91 -15.40 38.41 3.83
CA SER A 91 -15.13 37.73 2.56
C SER A 91 -14.43 36.37 2.74
N LEU A 92 -14.23 35.90 3.98
CA LEU A 92 -13.57 34.64 4.28
C LEU A 92 -14.43 33.45 3.89
N LEU A 93 -13.95 32.67 2.92
CA LEU A 93 -14.52 31.36 2.64
C LEU A 93 -14.08 30.38 3.76
N VAL A 94 -15.03 29.74 4.41
CA VAL A 94 -14.75 28.70 5.40
C VAL A 94 -15.24 27.35 4.87
N THR A 95 -14.36 26.35 4.85
CA THR A 95 -14.73 24.98 4.53
C THR A 95 -14.44 24.06 5.71
N LEU A 96 -15.31 23.08 5.94
CA LEU A 96 -15.17 22.08 7.00
C LEU A 96 -15.19 20.67 6.38
N ASP A 97 -14.05 19.98 6.45
CA ASP A 97 -13.92 18.60 5.98
C ASP A 97 -14.32 17.60 7.06
N VAL A 98 -15.33 16.79 6.75
CA VAL A 98 -15.86 15.73 7.62
C VAL A 98 -15.61 14.31 7.10
N SER A 99 -14.74 14.15 6.12
CA SER A 99 -14.52 12.91 5.38
C SER A 99 -14.10 11.72 6.24
N GLY A 100 -13.42 11.98 7.35
CA GLY A 100 -12.91 10.93 8.23
C GLY A 100 -13.72 10.72 9.51
N CYS A 101 -14.75 11.52 9.79
CA CYS A 101 -15.45 11.47 11.07
C CYS A 101 -16.60 10.45 11.09
N SER A 102 -17.03 10.08 12.30
CA SER A 102 -18.24 9.28 12.47
C SER A 102 -19.49 10.09 12.15
N THR A 103 -20.57 9.41 11.78
CA THR A 103 -21.88 10.06 11.53
C THR A 103 -22.33 10.91 12.72
N LEU A 104 -22.15 10.42 13.96
CA LEU A 104 -22.53 11.19 15.16
C LEU A 104 -21.71 12.47 15.29
N THR A 105 -20.38 12.39 15.07
CA THR A 105 -19.50 13.57 15.08
C THR A 105 -19.92 14.58 14.02
N ALA A 106 -20.22 14.12 12.80
CA ALA A 106 -20.69 15.00 11.72
C ALA A 106 -21.99 15.71 12.08
N LEU A 107 -22.97 15.00 12.66
CA LEU A 107 -24.24 15.59 13.10
C LEU A 107 -24.06 16.62 14.22
N LEU A 108 -23.20 16.35 15.21
CA LEU A 108 -22.92 17.30 16.30
C LEU A 108 -22.23 18.56 15.77
N LEU A 109 -21.27 18.41 14.86
CA LEU A 109 -20.64 19.54 14.18
C LEU A 109 -21.66 20.32 13.36
N GLN A 110 -22.49 19.65 12.56
CA GLN A 110 -23.54 20.29 11.75
C GLN A 110 -24.46 21.13 12.62
N HIS A 111 -24.90 20.59 13.76
CA HIS A 111 -25.76 21.33 14.68
C HIS A 111 -25.09 22.59 15.21
N ALA A 112 -23.83 22.51 15.65
CA ALA A 112 -23.09 23.67 16.19
C ALA A 112 -22.76 24.70 15.10
N MET A 113 -22.44 24.25 13.86
CA MET A 113 -21.98 25.11 12.77
C MET A 113 -23.10 25.86 12.04
N ARG A 114 -24.37 25.66 12.37
CA ARG A 114 -25.51 26.38 11.76
C ARG A 114 -25.35 27.91 11.82
N ARG A 115 -24.66 28.42 12.83
CA ARG A 115 -24.47 29.87 13.05
C ARG A 115 -23.33 30.48 12.23
N CYS A 116 -22.40 29.69 11.74
CA CYS A 116 -21.28 30.13 10.91
C CYS A 116 -21.35 29.57 9.48
N ALA A 117 -22.28 28.66 9.22
CA ALA A 117 -22.61 28.10 7.90
C ALA A 117 -21.41 27.86 6.97
N PRO A 118 -20.40 27.06 7.40
CA PRO A 118 -19.26 26.76 6.53
C PRO A 118 -19.70 25.86 5.38
N ASP A 119 -18.99 25.89 4.27
CA ASP A 119 -19.16 24.84 3.24
C ASP A 119 -18.61 23.51 3.76
N TRP A 120 -19.39 22.45 3.58
CA TRP A 120 -19.03 21.10 4.01
C TRP A 120 -18.31 20.37 2.89
N LEU A 121 -17.24 19.67 3.24
CA LEU A 121 -16.50 18.81 2.30
C LEU A 121 -16.57 17.36 2.76
N TYR A 122 -16.72 16.47 1.76
CA TYR A 122 -16.67 15.04 1.96
C TYR A 122 -15.94 14.36 0.81
N VAL A 123 -14.91 13.58 1.12
CA VAL A 123 -14.11 12.82 0.16
C VAL A 123 -14.59 11.38 0.09
N ASP A 124 -14.97 10.95 -1.10
CA ASP A 124 -15.21 9.54 -1.41
C ASP A 124 -14.13 9.04 -2.37
N THR A 125 -13.11 8.37 -1.81
CA THR A 125 -12.02 7.82 -2.59
C THR A 125 -12.42 6.62 -3.45
N GLN A 126 -13.54 5.94 -3.14
CA GLN A 126 -14.01 4.81 -3.93
C GLN A 126 -14.65 5.29 -5.24
N VAL A 127 -15.47 6.33 -5.15
CA VAL A 127 -16.08 6.96 -6.32
C VAL A 127 -15.11 7.90 -7.03
N GLY A 128 -14.11 8.41 -6.32
CA GLY A 128 -13.16 9.40 -6.85
C GLY A 128 -13.78 10.79 -6.93
N ALA A 129 -14.57 11.16 -5.94
CA ALA A 129 -15.30 12.43 -5.89
C ALA A 129 -15.05 13.20 -4.59
N LEU A 130 -15.01 14.52 -4.71
CA LEU A 130 -15.04 15.45 -3.61
C LEU A 130 -16.40 16.16 -3.64
N TYR A 131 -17.20 15.94 -2.61
CA TYR A 131 -18.52 16.58 -2.49
C TYR A 131 -18.38 17.86 -1.68
N ARG A 132 -18.94 18.95 -2.20
CA ARG A 132 -19.07 20.23 -1.51
C ARG A 132 -20.54 20.56 -1.33
N MET A 133 -20.93 20.86 -0.11
CA MET A 133 -22.29 21.27 0.24
C MET A 133 -22.21 22.65 0.87
N ALA A 134 -22.99 23.60 0.37
CA ALA A 134 -23.07 24.94 0.95
C ALA A 134 -23.56 24.90 2.40
N GLY A 135 -23.18 25.90 3.19
CA GLY A 135 -23.44 25.91 4.65
C GLY A 135 -24.89 25.88 5.06
N ASP A 136 -25.81 26.35 4.22
CA ASP A 136 -27.26 26.20 4.42
C ASP A 136 -27.75 24.97 3.63
N VAL A 137 -27.71 23.83 4.29
CA VAL A 137 -27.89 22.51 3.68
C VAL A 137 -29.35 22.21 3.26
N ALA A 138 -30.32 23.03 3.67
CA ALA A 138 -31.74 22.70 3.52
C ALA A 138 -32.23 22.63 2.06
N ASP A 139 -31.58 23.34 1.14
CA ASP A 139 -32.00 23.43 -0.28
C ASP A 139 -30.82 23.24 -1.28
N CYS A 140 -29.68 22.68 -0.86
CA CYS A 140 -28.49 22.61 -1.72
C CYS A 140 -28.22 21.20 -2.21
N GLU A 141 -28.25 21.02 -3.53
CA GLU A 141 -27.66 19.82 -4.15
C GLU A 141 -26.14 19.85 -3.94
N PRO A 142 -25.52 18.72 -3.56
CA PRO A 142 -24.05 18.65 -3.43
C PRO A 142 -23.38 18.94 -4.77
N GLU A 143 -22.47 19.90 -4.77
CA GLU A 143 -21.55 20.09 -5.89
C GLU A 143 -20.55 18.92 -5.90
N VAL A 144 -20.43 18.25 -7.03
CA VAL A 144 -19.49 17.14 -7.21
C VAL A 144 -18.26 17.65 -7.94
N LEU A 145 -17.16 17.74 -7.22
CA LEU A 145 -15.87 18.11 -7.79
C LEU A 145 -15.08 16.86 -8.15
N ALA A 146 -14.45 16.84 -9.31
CA ALA A 146 -13.53 15.77 -9.67
C ALA A 146 -12.36 15.75 -8.68
N MET A 147 -12.07 14.58 -8.13
CA MET A 147 -10.95 14.41 -7.20
C MET A 147 -9.65 14.30 -7.98
N GLU A 148 -8.73 15.22 -7.74
CA GLU A 148 -7.40 15.19 -8.36
C GLU A 148 -6.49 14.15 -7.70
N PRO A 149 -5.56 13.52 -8.45
CA PRO A 149 -4.58 12.58 -7.90
C PRO A 149 -3.43 13.33 -7.20
N VAL A 150 -3.70 13.84 -6.01
CA VAL A 150 -2.75 14.70 -5.24
C VAL A 150 -1.81 13.91 -4.33
N LEU A 151 -2.12 12.63 -4.05
CA LEU A 151 -1.28 11.78 -3.23
C LEU A 151 -0.37 10.90 -4.10
N ASP A 152 0.90 10.91 -3.78
CA ASP A 152 1.89 9.92 -4.22
C ASP A 152 2.18 8.91 -3.10
N ILE A 153 3.04 7.92 -3.39
CA ILE A 153 3.40 6.88 -2.41
C ILE A 153 3.99 7.50 -1.14
N ASP A 154 4.88 8.47 -1.27
CA ASP A 154 5.61 9.03 -0.14
C ASP A 154 4.70 9.89 0.75
N ARG A 155 3.84 10.73 0.16
CA ARG A 155 2.81 11.50 0.89
C ARG A 155 1.84 10.58 1.62
N TYR A 156 1.38 9.53 0.92
CA TYR A 156 0.45 8.56 1.52
C TYR A 156 1.06 7.86 2.72
N LEU A 157 2.30 7.37 2.58
CA LEU A 157 3.03 6.69 3.64
C LEU A 157 3.34 7.61 4.82
N GLN A 158 3.85 8.83 4.56
CA GLN A 158 4.22 9.80 5.60
C GLN A 158 3.02 10.20 6.46
N ALA A 159 1.87 10.48 5.85
CA ALA A 159 0.65 10.77 6.58
C ALA A 159 0.29 9.64 7.56
N ASN A 160 0.48 8.41 7.14
CA ASN A 160 0.19 7.21 7.91
C ASN A 160 1.32 6.75 8.85
N GLY A 161 2.42 7.51 8.93
CA GLY A 161 3.52 7.24 9.85
C GLY A 161 4.54 6.22 9.35
N TYR A 162 4.68 6.09 8.05
CA TYR A 162 5.73 5.30 7.40
C TYR A 162 6.64 6.19 6.56
N LYS A 163 7.87 5.74 6.39
CA LYS A 163 8.83 6.37 5.49
C LYS A 163 9.38 5.31 4.55
N ARG A 164 9.27 5.53 3.26
CA ARG A 164 9.98 4.75 2.26
C ARG A 164 11.44 5.19 2.25
N VAL A 165 12.34 4.27 2.55
CA VAL A 165 13.79 4.55 2.63
C VAL A 165 14.44 4.36 1.27
N ARG A 166 14.08 3.25 0.60
CA ARG A 166 14.59 2.87 -0.72
C ARG A 166 13.64 1.84 -1.35
N ALA A 167 13.77 1.66 -2.66
CA ALA A 167 13.14 0.55 -3.37
C ALA A 167 14.04 0.05 -4.51
N LEU A 168 13.91 -1.21 -4.92
CA LEU A 168 14.64 -1.71 -6.09
C LEU A 168 14.28 -0.94 -7.36
N SER A 169 13.03 -0.53 -7.47
CA SER A 169 12.53 0.25 -8.61
C SER A 169 13.06 1.68 -8.69
N ASP A 170 13.72 2.21 -7.65
CA ASP A 170 14.36 3.53 -7.71
C ASP A 170 15.60 3.52 -8.63
N GLY A 171 16.21 2.34 -8.82
CA GLY A 171 17.38 2.15 -9.67
C GLY A 171 17.05 1.88 -11.13
N GLY A 172 17.48 2.74 -12.06
CA GLY A 172 17.31 2.54 -13.50
C GLY A 172 17.94 1.24 -14.02
N SER A 173 19.02 0.77 -13.40
CA SER A 173 19.66 -0.50 -13.72
C SER A 173 18.76 -1.71 -13.45
N TRP A 174 18.02 -1.72 -12.34
CA TRP A 174 17.06 -2.77 -12.03
C TRP A 174 15.89 -2.74 -13.00
N GLN A 175 15.32 -1.57 -13.28
CA GLN A 175 14.25 -1.42 -14.26
C GLN A 175 14.66 -1.92 -15.66
N ALA A 176 15.87 -1.56 -16.11
CA ALA A 176 16.41 -2.05 -17.39
C ALA A 176 16.62 -3.57 -17.39
N ALA A 177 17.05 -4.14 -16.26
CA ALA A 177 17.18 -5.59 -16.12
C ALA A 177 15.83 -6.29 -16.19
N CYS A 178 14.78 -5.77 -15.52
CA CYS A 178 13.41 -6.29 -15.63
C CYS A 178 12.90 -6.30 -17.08
N GLN A 179 13.16 -5.22 -17.82
CA GLN A 179 12.75 -5.16 -19.23
C GLN A 179 13.49 -6.20 -20.11
N ARG A 180 14.78 -6.41 -19.87
CA ARG A 180 15.54 -7.46 -20.61
C ARG A 180 15.02 -8.86 -20.31
N ARG A 181 14.61 -9.14 -19.06
CA ARG A 181 14.11 -10.44 -18.61
C ARG A 181 12.58 -10.58 -18.74
N ARG A 182 11.89 -9.59 -19.30
CA ARG A 182 10.42 -9.56 -19.34
C ARG A 182 9.83 -10.89 -19.86
N SER A 183 10.34 -11.41 -20.96
CA SER A 183 9.84 -12.65 -21.56
C SER A 183 10.01 -13.86 -20.63
N LEU A 184 11.16 -13.97 -19.94
CA LEU A 184 11.41 -15.01 -18.95
C LEU A 184 10.45 -14.87 -17.75
N THR A 185 10.34 -13.65 -17.20
CA THR A 185 9.47 -13.38 -16.05
C THR A 185 8.01 -13.67 -16.36
N GLN A 186 7.54 -13.29 -17.55
CA GLN A 186 6.20 -13.62 -18.03
C GLN A 186 6.01 -15.12 -18.26
N TYR A 187 7.01 -15.79 -18.80
CA TYR A 187 7.00 -17.26 -18.98
C TYR A 187 6.81 -17.98 -17.64
N LEU A 188 7.60 -17.62 -16.62
CA LEU A 188 7.48 -18.20 -15.28
C LEU A 188 6.08 -17.98 -14.68
N ALA A 189 5.54 -16.77 -14.79
CA ALA A 189 4.22 -16.44 -14.27
C ALA A 189 3.08 -17.16 -15.01
N HIS A 190 3.17 -17.27 -16.33
CA HIS A 190 2.13 -17.91 -17.14
C HIS A 190 2.11 -19.44 -17.01
N HIS A 191 3.22 -20.04 -16.59
CA HIS A 191 3.34 -21.48 -16.38
C HIS A 191 3.53 -21.84 -14.90
N ALA A 192 3.29 -20.87 -13.99
CA ALA A 192 3.55 -21.03 -12.56
C ALA A 192 2.81 -22.23 -11.95
N ASP A 193 1.60 -22.53 -12.41
CA ASP A 193 0.82 -23.70 -12.01
C ASP A 193 1.55 -25.03 -12.30
N ARG A 194 2.15 -25.14 -13.47
CA ARG A 194 2.92 -26.32 -13.90
C ARG A 194 4.34 -26.36 -13.34
N LEU A 195 4.85 -25.20 -12.98
CA LEU A 195 6.20 -25.00 -12.42
C LEU A 195 6.20 -24.94 -10.89
N ALA A 196 5.05 -25.04 -10.23
CA ALA A 196 4.90 -24.83 -8.79
C ALA A 196 5.91 -25.62 -7.95
N GLY A 197 6.12 -26.90 -8.28
CA GLY A 197 7.12 -27.74 -7.62
C GLY A 197 8.55 -27.22 -7.79
N LEU A 198 8.96 -26.89 -9.01
CA LEU A 198 10.28 -26.31 -9.28
C LEU A 198 10.47 -24.96 -8.59
N LEU A 199 9.50 -24.06 -8.71
CA LEU A 199 9.58 -22.71 -8.11
C LEU A 199 9.64 -22.78 -6.58
N GLY A 200 8.88 -23.68 -5.97
CA GLY A 200 8.95 -23.94 -4.54
C GLY A 200 10.29 -24.55 -4.09
N GLU A 201 10.88 -25.44 -4.91
CA GLU A 201 12.18 -26.03 -4.65
C GLU A 201 13.31 -24.99 -4.76
N LEU A 202 13.32 -24.16 -5.81
CA LEU A 202 14.27 -23.07 -5.99
C LEU A 202 14.17 -22.04 -4.87
N HIS A 203 12.95 -21.67 -4.49
CA HIS A 203 12.71 -20.80 -3.33
C HIS A 203 13.32 -21.42 -2.06
N GLY A 204 13.17 -22.72 -1.90
CA GLY A 204 13.74 -23.49 -0.84
C GLY A 204 15.24 -23.48 -0.74
N MET A 205 15.88 -23.64 -1.86
CA MET A 205 17.34 -23.61 -1.95
C MET A 205 17.91 -22.23 -1.58
N VAL A 206 17.15 -21.18 -1.86
CA VAL A 206 17.60 -19.79 -1.63
C VAL A 206 17.29 -19.31 -0.21
N HIS A 207 16.07 -19.53 0.28
CA HIS A 207 15.56 -18.94 1.53
C HIS A 207 15.30 -19.97 2.63
N GLY A 208 15.53 -21.25 2.39
CA GLY A 208 15.33 -22.30 3.38
C GLY A 208 16.35 -22.26 4.53
N GLU A 209 16.18 -23.16 5.46
CA GLU A 209 17.17 -23.38 6.51
C GLU A 209 18.53 -23.73 5.86
N GLY A 210 19.56 -22.93 6.13
CA GLY A 210 20.83 -23.07 5.43
C GLY A 210 20.82 -22.62 3.95
N GLY A 211 19.78 -21.92 3.50
CA GLY A 211 19.64 -21.46 2.12
C GLY A 211 20.78 -20.60 1.61
N ALA A 212 20.87 -20.49 0.28
CA ALA A 212 22.00 -19.89 -0.40
C ALA A 212 22.18 -18.39 -0.15
N LEU A 213 21.10 -17.64 0.09
CA LEU A 213 21.22 -16.23 0.47
C LEU A 213 21.38 -16.10 1.98
N ALA A 214 22.40 -15.36 2.39
CA ALA A 214 22.50 -14.87 3.76
C ALA A 214 21.37 -13.86 4.02
N THR A 215 20.89 -13.80 5.27
CA THR A 215 20.00 -12.71 5.68
C THR A 215 20.77 -11.40 5.49
N PRO A 216 20.34 -10.50 4.61
CA PRO A 216 21.14 -9.32 4.30
C PRO A 216 21.22 -8.43 5.53
N ASP A 217 22.43 -7.90 5.79
CA ASP A 217 22.57 -6.69 6.57
C ASP A 217 21.67 -5.61 5.91
N PRO A 218 20.88 -4.85 6.68
CA PRO A 218 20.03 -3.79 6.12
C PRO A 218 20.76 -2.79 5.22
N HIS A 219 22.07 -2.70 5.34
CA HIS A 219 22.93 -1.78 4.59
C HIS A 219 23.62 -2.42 3.38
N ASN A 220 23.76 -3.76 3.38
CA ASN A 220 24.40 -4.51 2.29
C ASN A 220 23.33 -5.22 1.47
N GLY A 221 23.53 -5.31 0.16
CA GLY A 221 22.67 -6.12 -0.72
C GLY A 221 22.72 -7.61 -0.36
N PRO A 222 21.90 -8.45 -1.01
CA PRO A 222 21.92 -9.88 -0.78
C PRO A 222 23.31 -10.46 -1.11
N GLU A 223 23.79 -11.37 -0.25
CA GLU A 223 25.08 -12.06 -0.42
C GLU A 223 24.85 -13.57 -0.48
N LEU A 224 25.65 -14.25 -1.33
CA LEU A 224 25.67 -15.71 -1.34
C LEU A 224 26.49 -16.21 -0.15
N ARG A 225 25.97 -17.20 0.56
CA ARG A 225 26.72 -17.90 1.59
C ARG A 225 27.87 -18.68 0.97
N PRO A 226 29.08 -18.65 1.54
CA PRO A 226 30.21 -19.42 1.06
C PRO A 226 29.85 -20.91 0.93
N GLY A 227 30.09 -21.48 -0.24
CA GLY A 227 29.83 -22.90 -0.54
C GLY A 227 28.37 -23.26 -0.79
N ALA A 228 27.45 -22.30 -0.77
CA ALA A 228 26.03 -22.52 -1.06
C ALA A 228 25.67 -22.22 -2.53
N ASP A 229 26.66 -21.97 -3.37
CA ASP A 229 26.50 -21.76 -4.81
C ASP A 229 26.03 -23.01 -5.53
N ARG A 230 26.47 -24.21 -5.11
CA ARG A 230 26.10 -25.49 -5.71
C ARG A 230 24.89 -26.09 -5.02
N GLN A 231 23.85 -26.34 -5.79
CA GLN A 231 22.58 -26.87 -5.32
C GLN A 231 22.21 -28.14 -6.10
N GLN A 232 21.31 -28.94 -5.52
CA GLN A 232 20.85 -30.18 -6.14
C GLN A 232 19.33 -30.30 -6.06
N LEU A 233 18.69 -30.52 -7.21
CA LEU A 233 17.26 -30.80 -7.30
C LEU A 233 16.93 -32.18 -6.72
N HIS A 234 15.82 -32.29 -6.01
CA HIS A 234 15.35 -33.53 -5.42
C HIS A 234 15.07 -34.62 -6.48
N ALA A 235 14.52 -34.20 -7.62
CA ALA A 235 14.20 -35.11 -8.72
C ALA A 235 14.76 -34.58 -10.06
N THR A 236 14.92 -35.48 -11.02
CA THR A 236 15.26 -35.09 -12.37
C THR A 236 14.13 -34.28 -13.01
N PRO A 237 14.38 -33.03 -13.44
CA PRO A 237 13.36 -32.18 -14.00
C PRO A 237 12.82 -32.74 -15.32
N ARG A 238 11.52 -32.53 -15.54
CA ARG A 238 10.83 -32.89 -16.80
C ARG A 238 10.13 -31.64 -17.33
N PHE A 239 9.69 -31.70 -18.60
CA PHE A 239 8.89 -30.62 -19.17
C PHE A 239 7.70 -30.26 -18.29
N PRO A 240 7.42 -28.98 -18.00
CA PRO A 240 8.07 -27.77 -18.52
C PRO A 240 9.25 -27.25 -17.64
N ALA A 241 9.64 -27.95 -16.57
CA ALA A 241 10.73 -27.51 -15.69
C ALA A 241 12.10 -27.46 -16.39
N THR A 242 12.36 -28.37 -17.37
CA THR A 242 13.58 -28.32 -18.20
C THR A 242 13.68 -27.04 -19.00
N ASP A 243 12.59 -26.60 -19.59
CA ASP A 243 12.56 -25.38 -20.42
C ASP A 243 12.74 -24.14 -19.53
N ALA A 244 12.12 -24.14 -18.34
CA ALA A 244 12.30 -23.07 -17.36
C ALA A 244 13.75 -22.96 -16.88
N LEU A 245 14.42 -24.09 -16.58
CA LEU A 245 15.81 -24.13 -16.17
C LEU A 245 16.75 -23.68 -17.29
N THR A 246 16.47 -24.09 -18.53
CA THR A 246 17.21 -23.63 -19.70
C THR A 246 17.10 -22.12 -19.87
N ALA A 247 15.87 -21.58 -19.83
CA ALA A 247 15.64 -20.14 -19.96
C ALA A 247 16.27 -19.33 -18.80
N LEU A 248 16.25 -19.85 -17.57
CA LEU A 248 16.92 -19.24 -16.42
C LEU A 248 18.44 -19.24 -16.60
N SER A 249 19.01 -20.32 -17.15
CA SER A 249 20.44 -20.42 -17.43
C SER A 249 20.87 -19.49 -18.55
N GLU A 250 20.12 -19.43 -19.65
CA GLU A 250 20.37 -18.50 -20.76
C GLU A 250 20.29 -17.03 -20.32
N ALA A 251 19.42 -16.73 -19.39
CA ALA A 251 19.31 -15.38 -18.79
C ALA A 251 20.39 -15.09 -17.73
N GLY A 252 21.27 -16.07 -17.42
CA GLY A 252 22.34 -15.90 -16.42
C GLY A 252 21.86 -15.82 -14.97
N MET A 253 20.67 -16.34 -14.68
CA MET A 253 20.10 -16.34 -13.33
C MET A 253 20.64 -17.50 -12.48
N LEU A 254 21.00 -18.60 -13.12
CA LEU A 254 21.67 -19.77 -12.58
C LEU A 254 22.46 -20.47 -13.70
N GLU A 255 23.29 -21.45 -13.34
CA GLU A 255 23.86 -22.41 -14.32
C GLU A 255 23.17 -23.75 -14.16
N TRP A 256 22.67 -24.29 -15.25
CA TRP A 256 22.06 -25.61 -15.33
C TRP A 256 22.41 -26.28 -16.68
N LYS A 257 22.64 -27.60 -16.64
CA LYS A 257 22.96 -28.39 -17.81
C LYS A 257 22.15 -29.69 -17.89
N SER A 258 21.70 -30.03 -19.06
CA SER A 258 20.89 -31.24 -19.30
C SER A 258 21.61 -32.56 -19.10
N ASP A 259 22.95 -32.58 -19.19
CA ASP A 259 23.80 -33.76 -18.93
C ASP A 259 23.95 -34.06 -17.43
N THR A 260 23.80 -33.03 -16.58
CA THR A 260 23.78 -33.17 -15.11
C THR A 260 22.45 -32.62 -14.53
N PRO A 261 21.31 -33.20 -14.89
CA PRO A 261 20.00 -32.53 -14.81
C PRO A 261 19.55 -32.19 -13.38
N ARG A 262 20.17 -32.82 -12.38
CA ARG A 262 19.86 -32.50 -10.98
C ARG A 262 20.76 -31.46 -10.35
N GLN A 263 21.85 -31.08 -11.03
CA GLN A 263 22.81 -30.10 -10.49
C GLN A 263 22.52 -28.73 -11.07
N LEU A 264 22.60 -27.72 -10.22
CA LEU A 264 22.55 -26.31 -10.61
C LEU A 264 23.51 -25.47 -9.75
N SER A 265 23.94 -24.34 -10.28
CA SER A 265 24.78 -23.40 -9.57
C SER A 265 24.16 -22.00 -9.57
N LEU A 266 24.16 -21.35 -8.41
CA LEU A 266 23.75 -19.95 -8.26
C LEU A 266 24.98 -19.08 -8.45
N THR A 267 25.05 -18.36 -9.58
CA THR A 267 26.26 -17.64 -10.00
C THR A 267 26.38 -16.24 -9.43
N SER A 268 25.29 -15.70 -8.92
CA SER A 268 25.25 -14.33 -8.35
C SER A 268 24.17 -14.18 -7.27
N PRO A 269 24.35 -13.25 -6.32
CA PRO A 269 23.30 -12.92 -5.36
C PRO A 269 22.00 -12.45 -6.02
N GLN A 270 22.11 -11.71 -7.12
CA GLN A 270 20.95 -11.19 -7.86
C GLN A 270 20.21 -12.34 -8.57
N GLY A 271 20.94 -13.29 -9.18
CA GLY A 271 20.36 -14.49 -9.77
C GLY A 271 19.68 -15.35 -8.70
N ALA A 272 20.34 -15.60 -7.57
CA ALA A 272 19.75 -16.31 -6.44
C ALA A 272 18.47 -15.62 -5.92
N PHE A 273 18.51 -14.31 -5.72
CA PHE A 273 17.31 -13.55 -5.34
C PHE A 273 16.19 -13.71 -6.35
N TYR A 274 16.50 -13.60 -7.65
CA TYR A 274 15.52 -13.75 -8.73
C TYR A 274 14.85 -15.13 -8.68
N VAL A 275 15.63 -16.21 -8.69
CA VAL A 275 15.08 -17.59 -8.70
C VAL A 275 14.43 -17.96 -7.37
N GLY A 276 14.86 -17.33 -6.28
CA GLY A 276 14.29 -17.50 -4.94
C GLY A 276 12.93 -16.84 -4.72
N GLY A 277 12.42 -16.08 -5.70
CA GLY A 277 11.11 -15.42 -5.59
C GLY A 277 11.08 -13.99 -6.14
N GLY A 278 12.22 -13.34 -6.31
CA GLY A 278 12.31 -11.99 -6.86
C GLY A 278 11.68 -11.84 -8.25
N TRP A 279 11.57 -12.95 -9.01
CA TRP A 279 10.84 -12.97 -10.28
C TRP A 279 9.36 -12.60 -10.13
N LEU A 280 8.73 -12.93 -8.99
CA LEU A 280 7.33 -12.61 -8.74
C LEU A 280 7.14 -11.13 -8.40
N THR A 281 8.07 -10.55 -7.63
CA THR A 281 8.14 -9.09 -7.42
C THR A 281 8.34 -8.35 -8.75
N GLU A 282 9.25 -8.86 -9.61
CA GLU A 282 9.50 -8.31 -10.95
C GLU A 282 8.26 -8.43 -11.85
N TYR A 283 7.60 -9.59 -11.83
CA TYR A 283 6.34 -9.81 -12.57
C TYR A 283 5.24 -8.85 -12.13
N THR A 284 5.10 -8.66 -10.82
CA THR A 284 4.12 -7.71 -10.26
C THR A 284 4.38 -6.30 -10.77
N TRP A 285 5.62 -5.85 -10.73
CA TRP A 285 6.01 -4.52 -11.21
C TRP A 285 5.78 -4.36 -12.72
N LEU A 286 6.16 -5.37 -13.53
CA LEU A 286 5.90 -5.37 -14.97
C LEU A 286 4.40 -5.34 -15.28
N SER A 287 3.61 -6.14 -14.57
CA SER A 287 2.15 -6.19 -14.69
C SER A 287 1.49 -4.86 -14.34
N ALA A 288 1.97 -4.21 -13.28
CA ALA A 288 1.47 -2.92 -12.85
C ALA A 288 1.79 -1.82 -13.88
N ARG A 289 2.98 -1.85 -14.46
CA ARG A 289 3.34 -0.96 -15.58
C ARG A 289 2.52 -1.21 -16.83
N GLU A 290 2.26 -2.46 -17.15
CA GLU A 290 1.41 -2.86 -18.29
C GLU A 290 -0.04 -2.38 -18.07
N ALA A 291 -0.54 -2.43 -16.85
CA ALA A 291 -1.83 -1.86 -16.45
C ALA A 291 -1.86 -0.31 -16.48
N GLY A 292 -0.70 0.33 -16.73
CA GLY A 292 -0.59 1.78 -16.84
C GLY A 292 -0.55 2.51 -15.50
N LEU A 293 -0.20 1.83 -14.39
CA LEU A 293 0.05 2.48 -13.11
C LEU A 293 1.33 3.30 -13.19
N SER A 294 1.28 4.55 -12.74
CA SER A 294 2.40 5.49 -12.84
C SER A 294 3.21 5.59 -11.55
N GLN A 295 2.53 5.59 -10.41
CA GLN A 295 3.13 5.66 -9.07
C GLN A 295 3.38 4.24 -8.56
N LEU A 296 4.61 3.73 -8.78
CA LEU A 296 4.98 2.35 -8.48
C LEU A 296 6.28 2.27 -7.69
N SER A 297 6.33 1.38 -6.70
CA SER A 297 7.53 1.06 -5.94
C SER A 297 7.62 -0.45 -5.73
N ALA A 298 8.71 -1.08 -6.20
CA ALA A 298 8.96 -2.51 -6.06
C ALA A 298 10.05 -2.78 -5.04
N ALA A 299 9.86 -3.79 -4.20
CA ALA A 299 10.74 -4.15 -3.08
C ALA A 299 11.09 -2.93 -2.22
N ALA A 300 10.05 -2.20 -1.79
CA ALA A 300 10.20 -0.99 -1.00
C ALA A 300 10.52 -1.31 0.46
N HIS A 301 11.55 -0.67 0.99
CA HIS A 301 11.91 -0.71 2.40
C HIS A 301 11.18 0.39 3.14
N LEU A 302 10.29 0.02 4.04
CA LEU A 302 9.44 0.92 4.81
C LEU A 302 9.88 0.95 6.27
N LEU A 303 10.13 2.14 6.78
CA LEU A 303 10.40 2.38 8.20
C LEU A 303 9.10 2.80 8.89
N ASP A 304 8.73 2.14 9.98
CA ASP A 304 7.59 2.55 10.83
C ASP A 304 8.06 3.66 11.80
N LEU A 305 7.52 4.86 11.59
CA LEU A 305 7.83 6.03 12.42
C LEU A 305 6.91 6.17 13.65
N ARG A 306 5.95 5.26 13.83
CA ARG A 306 5.00 5.29 14.96
C ARG A 306 5.53 4.54 16.18
N GLY A 307 6.45 3.59 15.98
CA GLY A 307 7.08 2.79 17.02
C GLY A 307 8.35 3.42 17.61
N GLN A 308 8.93 2.76 18.60
CA GLN A 308 10.22 3.16 19.15
C GLN A 308 11.34 2.98 18.11
N HIS A 309 12.28 3.89 18.13
CA HIS A 309 13.34 4.15 17.15
C HIS A 309 14.37 3.03 16.94
N ASN A 310 13.99 1.81 16.55
CA ASN A 310 14.96 0.77 16.15
C ASN A 310 14.28 -0.43 15.45
N ALA A 311 13.13 -0.26 14.86
CA ALA A 311 12.54 -1.34 14.05
C ALA A 311 13.28 -1.45 12.71
N ASP A 312 13.72 -2.65 12.36
CA ASP A 312 14.25 -2.92 11.02
C ASP A 312 13.21 -2.56 9.95
N PRO A 313 13.65 -1.99 8.82
CA PRO A 313 12.74 -1.68 7.72
C PRO A 313 11.99 -2.95 7.26
N VAL A 314 10.69 -2.83 7.09
CA VAL A 314 9.88 -3.90 6.50
C VAL A 314 9.94 -3.77 4.98
N VAL A 315 10.22 -4.87 4.30
CA VAL A 315 10.26 -4.92 2.84
C VAL A 315 8.91 -5.36 2.33
N THR A 316 8.32 -4.60 1.40
CA THR A 316 7.10 -4.95 0.67
C THR A 316 7.40 -5.21 -0.79
N ASP A 317 6.69 -6.15 -1.42
CA ASP A 317 6.98 -6.53 -2.80
C ASP A 317 6.59 -5.45 -3.81
N CYS A 318 5.39 -4.88 -3.68
CA CYS A 318 4.98 -3.79 -4.55
C CYS A 318 3.98 -2.85 -3.88
N LEU A 319 4.19 -1.56 -4.09
CA LEU A 319 3.26 -0.49 -3.74
C LEU A 319 2.86 0.28 -4.99
N ALA A 320 1.61 0.71 -5.04
CA ALA A 320 1.15 1.66 -6.04
C ALA A 320 0.18 2.65 -5.42
N VAL A 321 0.18 3.88 -5.90
CA VAL A 321 -0.88 4.85 -5.60
C VAL A 321 -1.54 5.25 -6.91
N GLU A 322 -2.85 5.12 -6.95
CA GLU A 322 -3.67 5.57 -8.08
C GLU A 322 -4.97 6.17 -7.55
N ARG A 323 -5.38 7.31 -8.08
CA ARG A 323 -6.61 8.00 -7.64
C ARG A 323 -6.69 8.22 -6.13
N ASN A 324 -5.57 8.57 -5.50
CA ASN A 324 -5.41 8.73 -4.05
C ASN A 324 -5.69 7.46 -3.21
N GLN A 325 -5.61 6.29 -3.81
CA GLN A 325 -5.75 5.00 -3.14
C GLN A 325 -4.44 4.23 -3.19
N LEU A 326 -4.08 3.59 -2.10
CA LEU A 326 -2.90 2.74 -2.01
C LEU A 326 -3.25 1.29 -2.35
N LEU A 327 -2.48 0.70 -3.24
CA LEU A 327 -2.40 -0.73 -3.47
C LEU A 327 -1.14 -1.28 -2.79
N PHE A 328 -1.31 -2.34 -2.04
CA PHE A 328 -0.25 -3.03 -1.34
C PHE A 328 -0.25 -4.50 -1.79
N VAL A 329 0.86 -4.94 -2.39
CA VAL A 329 0.99 -6.31 -2.90
C VAL A 329 2.13 -7.02 -2.18
N GLU A 330 1.83 -8.18 -1.62
CA GLU A 330 2.80 -9.12 -1.07
C GLU A 330 2.79 -10.41 -1.88
N SER A 331 3.96 -10.99 -2.07
CA SER A 331 4.16 -12.23 -2.79
C SER A 331 4.59 -13.34 -1.85
N LEU A 332 4.05 -14.51 -2.05
CA LEU A 332 4.37 -15.69 -1.28
C LEU A 332 4.60 -16.88 -2.21
N ILE A 333 5.74 -17.54 -2.04
CA ILE A 333 6.01 -18.82 -2.68
C ILE A 333 5.92 -19.92 -1.63
N ALA A 334 4.88 -20.77 -1.76
CA ALA A 334 4.68 -21.89 -0.84
C ALA A 334 5.41 -23.13 -1.35
N ARG A 335 5.98 -23.86 -0.38
CA ARG A 335 6.45 -25.23 -0.60
C ARG A 335 5.36 -26.21 -0.22
N PRO A 336 5.35 -27.43 -0.77
CA PRO A 336 4.52 -28.49 -0.25
C PRO A 336 4.75 -28.66 1.27
N GLY A 337 3.65 -28.59 2.04
CA GLY A 337 3.70 -28.70 3.51
C GLY A 337 4.04 -27.43 4.29
N ALA A 338 4.24 -26.28 3.65
CA ALA A 338 4.62 -25.03 4.30
C ALA A 338 3.40 -24.16 4.70
N GLU A 339 2.48 -24.67 5.48
CA GLU A 339 1.35 -23.89 6.04
C GLU A 339 1.85 -22.66 6.83
N ALA A 340 3.02 -22.78 7.48
CA ALA A 340 3.66 -21.69 8.21
C ALA A 340 4.02 -20.48 7.32
N CYS A 341 4.32 -20.67 6.04
CA CYS A 341 4.66 -19.56 5.13
C CYS A 341 3.48 -18.65 4.85
N ILE A 342 2.25 -19.21 4.73
CA ILE A 342 1.03 -18.41 4.49
C ILE A 342 0.69 -17.61 5.73
N GLU A 343 0.80 -18.21 6.89
CA GLU A 343 0.59 -17.53 8.15
C GLU A 343 1.59 -16.38 8.33
N GLN A 344 2.83 -16.56 7.88
CA GLN A 344 3.85 -15.52 7.91
C GLN A 344 3.58 -14.40 6.89
N GLY A 345 3.15 -14.71 5.67
CA GLY A 345 2.72 -13.72 4.67
C GLY A 345 1.52 -12.90 5.14
N LEU A 346 0.52 -13.57 5.72
CA LEU A 346 -0.63 -12.89 6.33
C LEU A 346 -0.23 -12.08 7.56
N LYS A 347 0.67 -12.58 8.41
CA LYS A 347 1.20 -11.82 9.55
C LYS A 347 1.97 -10.58 9.10
N ARG A 348 2.72 -10.65 7.99
CA ARG A 348 3.34 -9.46 7.40
C ARG A 348 2.30 -8.44 6.96
N LEU A 349 1.34 -8.86 6.14
CA LEU A 349 0.22 -8.01 5.72
C LEU A 349 -0.54 -7.44 6.93
N HIS A 350 -0.75 -8.26 7.97
CA HIS A 350 -1.42 -7.85 9.18
C HIS A 350 -0.57 -6.91 10.04
N GLY A 351 0.69 -7.23 10.28
CA GLY A 351 1.58 -6.44 11.14
C GLY A 351 1.81 -5.03 10.62
N MET A 352 1.98 -4.87 9.30
CA MET A 352 2.13 -3.56 8.68
C MET A 352 0.83 -2.75 8.64
N LEU A 353 -0.32 -3.42 8.71
CA LEU A 353 -1.61 -2.81 8.42
C LEU A 353 -2.51 -2.67 9.66
N ASN A 354 -2.15 -3.26 10.78
CA ASN A 354 -3.01 -3.33 11.99
C ASN A 354 -2.47 -2.63 13.24
N HIS A 355 -1.31 -2.00 13.21
CA HIS A 355 -0.93 -1.15 14.33
C HIS A 355 -1.79 0.12 14.31
N SER A 356 -2.86 0.09 15.07
CA SER A 356 -3.74 1.19 15.52
C SER A 356 -4.06 2.30 14.52
N ALA A 357 -4.59 2.04 13.41
CA ALA A 357 -4.96 2.82 12.23
C ALA A 357 -4.19 2.34 11.01
N GLY A 358 -4.47 1.12 10.59
CA GLY A 358 -3.79 0.50 9.46
C GLY A 358 -3.95 1.31 8.18
N LEU A 359 -2.91 1.30 7.34
CA LEU A 359 -2.97 1.86 6.00
C LEU A 359 -4.27 1.46 5.31
N SER A 360 -5.09 2.45 4.92
CA SER A 360 -6.28 2.20 4.10
C SER A 360 -5.83 1.82 2.70
N ALA A 361 -5.59 0.53 2.47
CA ALA A 361 -5.04 0.02 1.23
C ALA A 361 -5.89 -1.12 0.67
N THR A 362 -5.93 -1.24 -0.65
CA THR A 362 -6.27 -2.50 -1.29
C THR A 362 -5.10 -3.46 -1.09
N ARG A 363 -5.34 -4.60 -0.45
CA ARG A 363 -4.34 -5.57 -0.06
C ARG A 363 -4.44 -6.78 -0.94
N VAL A 364 -3.35 -7.13 -1.60
CA VAL A 364 -3.29 -8.28 -2.50
C VAL A 364 -2.18 -9.22 -2.06
N LEU A 365 -2.51 -10.49 -1.93
CA LEU A 365 -1.55 -11.57 -1.72
C LEU A 365 -1.42 -12.38 -3.02
N LEU A 366 -0.25 -12.36 -3.61
CA LEU A 366 0.09 -13.26 -4.70
C LEU A 366 0.59 -14.57 -4.11
N ALA A 367 -0.19 -15.62 -4.26
CA ALA A 367 0.10 -16.92 -3.71
C ALA A 367 0.56 -17.88 -4.80
N CYS A 368 1.88 -18.15 -4.88
CA CYS A 368 2.47 -19.09 -5.84
C CYS A 368 2.87 -20.41 -5.14
N GLY A 369 2.40 -21.55 -5.65
CA GLY A 369 2.71 -22.86 -5.11
C GLY A 369 1.48 -23.76 -4.94
N GLU A 370 1.63 -24.88 -4.21
CA GLU A 370 0.53 -25.82 -3.93
C GLU A 370 -0.26 -25.35 -2.69
N PHE A 371 -1.50 -24.86 -2.90
CA PHE A 371 -2.29 -24.20 -1.88
C PHE A 371 -3.57 -24.93 -1.43
N ASP A 372 -3.91 -26.09 -1.95
CA ASP A 372 -5.21 -26.74 -1.74
C ASP A 372 -5.67 -26.88 -0.28
N LYS A 373 -4.75 -27.13 0.65
CA LYS A 373 -5.07 -27.17 2.09
C LYS A 373 -5.04 -25.79 2.75
N SER A 374 -4.33 -24.88 2.15
CA SER A 374 -4.03 -23.56 2.70
C SER A 374 -5.14 -22.55 2.45
N ARG A 375 -5.97 -22.73 1.41
CA ARG A 375 -7.09 -21.84 1.09
C ARG A 375 -8.12 -21.77 2.21
N ARG A 376 -8.49 -22.93 2.80
CA ARG A 376 -9.40 -22.97 3.97
C ARG A 376 -8.82 -22.21 5.14
N ARG A 377 -7.52 -22.40 5.39
CA ARG A 377 -6.80 -21.72 6.48
C ARG A 377 -6.69 -20.23 6.24
N LEU A 378 -6.44 -19.82 5.00
CA LEU A 378 -6.41 -18.40 4.60
C LEU A 378 -7.77 -17.73 4.85
N THR A 379 -8.86 -18.35 4.40
CA THR A 379 -10.24 -17.87 4.60
C THR A 379 -10.59 -17.77 6.09
N GLU A 380 -10.18 -18.76 6.87
CA GLU A 380 -10.37 -18.78 8.31
C GLU A 380 -9.60 -17.66 9.02
N LEU A 381 -8.31 -17.44 8.66
CA LEU A 381 -7.49 -16.39 9.21
C LEU A 381 -8.00 -14.99 8.80
N GLN A 382 -8.44 -14.81 7.57
CA GLN A 382 -9.09 -13.58 7.11
C GLN A 382 -10.35 -13.28 7.94
N ARG A 383 -11.18 -14.30 8.17
CA ARG A 383 -12.40 -14.19 8.98
C ARG A 383 -12.11 -13.89 10.44
N LEU A 384 -11.13 -14.57 11.05
CA LEU A 384 -10.75 -14.39 12.46
C LEU A 384 -10.10 -13.03 12.71
N GLN A 385 -9.39 -12.48 11.74
CA GLN A 385 -8.65 -11.23 11.87
C GLN A 385 -9.37 -10.01 11.28
N GLY A 386 -10.55 -10.20 10.68
CA GLY A 386 -11.32 -9.11 10.05
C GLY A 386 -10.61 -8.45 8.86
N LEU A 387 -9.61 -9.12 8.28
CA LEU A 387 -8.81 -8.59 7.18
C LEU A 387 -9.49 -8.87 5.84
N ARG A 388 -9.68 -7.82 5.05
CA ARG A 388 -9.93 -7.95 3.62
C ARG A 388 -8.59 -8.02 2.88
N VAL A 389 -8.23 -9.20 2.43
CA VAL A 389 -7.06 -9.45 1.58
C VAL A 389 -7.55 -10.17 0.32
N GLU A 390 -7.28 -9.59 -0.82
CA GLU A 390 -7.54 -10.20 -2.11
C GLU A 390 -6.42 -11.21 -2.41
N VAL A 391 -6.77 -12.40 -2.87
CA VAL A 391 -5.78 -13.44 -3.14
C VAL A 391 -5.77 -13.76 -4.62
N VAL A 392 -4.59 -13.67 -5.21
CA VAL A 392 -4.34 -14.12 -6.58
C VAL A 392 -3.54 -15.41 -6.51
N GLU A 393 -4.18 -16.51 -6.85
CA GLU A 393 -3.55 -17.84 -6.82
C GLU A 393 -2.66 -18.09 -8.06
N THR A 394 -1.84 -19.11 -7.97
CA THR A 394 -0.88 -19.51 -9.01
C THR A 394 -1.49 -19.55 -10.42
N ALA A 395 -2.65 -20.18 -10.58
CA ALA A 395 -3.36 -20.29 -11.86
C ALA A 395 -3.89 -18.96 -12.41
N GLU A 396 -4.06 -17.96 -11.52
CA GLU A 396 -4.59 -16.64 -11.86
C GLU A 396 -3.49 -15.61 -12.14
N LEU A 397 -2.22 -15.90 -11.84
CA LEU A 397 -1.10 -14.97 -12.02
C LEU A 397 -1.07 -14.35 -13.42
N ARG A 398 -1.36 -15.13 -14.47
CA ARG A 398 -1.45 -14.63 -15.85
C ARG A 398 -2.47 -13.52 -16.06
N ARG A 399 -3.46 -13.38 -15.15
CA ARG A 399 -4.50 -12.35 -15.20
C ARG A 399 -4.13 -11.08 -14.45
N LEU A 400 -2.99 -11.08 -13.74
CA LEU A 400 -2.59 -9.96 -12.88
C LEU A 400 -2.60 -8.60 -13.59
N PRO A 401 -2.10 -8.45 -14.85
CA PRO A 401 -2.18 -7.17 -15.55
C PRO A 401 -3.62 -6.67 -15.72
N THR A 402 -4.54 -7.58 -16.06
CA THR A 402 -5.97 -7.26 -16.22
C THR A 402 -6.64 -6.89 -14.88
N LEU A 403 -6.29 -7.60 -13.79
CA LEU A 403 -6.82 -7.30 -12.46
C LEU A 403 -6.36 -5.92 -11.98
N LEU A 404 -5.09 -5.60 -12.19
CA LEU A 404 -4.51 -4.29 -11.87
C LEU A 404 -5.11 -3.16 -12.70
N ALA A 405 -5.35 -3.39 -14.01
CA ALA A 405 -6.02 -2.42 -14.86
C ALA A 405 -7.44 -2.11 -14.37
N LYS A 406 -8.21 -3.14 -14.01
CA LYS A 406 -9.54 -2.96 -13.42
C LYS A 406 -9.50 -2.23 -12.07
N TRP A 407 -8.53 -2.56 -11.21
CA TRP A 407 -8.34 -1.82 -9.97
C TRP A 407 -8.05 -0.34 -10.22
N LYS A 408 -7.19 -0.03 -11.17
CA LYS A 408 -6.89 1.34 -11.60
C LYS A 408 -8.16 2.10 -12.02
N GLU A 409 -9.02 1.46 -12.80
CA GLU A 409 -10.25 2.07 -13.31
C GLU A 409 -11.32 2.25 -12.23
N GLN A 410 -11.49 1.24 -11.37
CA GLN A 410 -12.63 1.15 -10.44
C GLN A 410 -12.30 1.64 -9.03
N GLY A 411 -11.02 1.74 -8.65
CA GLY A 411 -10.60 2.05 -7.29
C GLY A 411 -10.85 0.92 -6.27
N LYS A 412 -11.31 -0.24 -6.74
CA LYS A 412 -11.52 -1.45 -5.93
C LYS A 412 -11.02 -2.67 -6.67
N TRP A 413 -10.59 -3.69 -5.92
CA TRP A 413 -10.20 -4.96 -6.53
C TRP A 413 -11.43 -5.61 -7.17
N PRO A 414 -11.31 -6.10 -8.41
CA PRO A 414 -12.44 -6.73 -9.08
C PRO A 414 -12.82 -8.01 -8.33
N ASP A 415 -14.12 -8.22 -8.14
CA ASP A 415 -14.63 -9.46 -7.56
C ASP A 415 -14.13 -10.63 -8.41
N SER A 416 -13.60 -11.67 -7.76
CA SER A 416 -13.26 -12.90 -8.47
C SER A 416 -14.54 -13.41 -9.13
N PRO A 417 -14.55 -13.71 -10.45
CA PRO A 417 -15.72 -14.30 -11.08
C PRO A 417 -16.07 -15.56 -10.30
N GLY A 418 -17.28 -15.60 -9.74
CA GLY A 418 -17.74 -16.53 -8.73
C GLY A 418 -17.23 -17.96 -8.87
N LEU A 419 -16.81 -18.48 -7.72
CA LEU A 419 -16.66 -19.92 -7.48
C LEU A 419 -18.01 -20.57 -7.36
#